data_4c1f07fc4bffb90260fb87192442ce94
#
_entry.id   4c1f07fc4bffb90260fb87192442ce94
#
_cell.length_a   1.000
_cell.length_b   1.000
_cell.length_c   1.000
_cell.angle_alpha   90.00
_cell.angle_beta   90.00
_cell.angle_gamma   90.00
#
_symmetry.space_group_name_H-M   'P 1'
#
loop_
_entity.id
_entity.type
_entity.pdbx_description
1 polymer ?
#
loop_
_entity_poly.entity_id
_entity_poly.type
_entity_poly.pdbx_seq_one_letter_code
_entity_poly.pdbx_strand_id
1 'polypeptide(L)'
;MLCSPTFHRFIPMTSTRIQLKQLHQSNFKAALMASTMSLRILAANASRAPRNFHSSARAFVKVGDKIPSIEGLVEASPGNKVDLGEETKSGISTIIGVPAAFSPACSESHIPGYINHPKLKEAGKVFVVAVNDPFVTKAWGVSLDPTGSSGIRFLGDPTAKFTEALDLTFDGTAIFGGPRSKRYALQVKDGKVVSVHVEPDNTGLDISAAEKVL
;
A
#
# COMPACT_ATOMS: atom_id res chain seq x y z
N MET A 1 -10.71 -63.31 1.28
CA MET A 1 -11.68 -63.06 2.36
C MET A 1 -12.01 -61.60 2.27
N LEU A 2 -13.08 -61.23 1.54
CA LEU A 2 -14.46 -61.07 1.97
C LEU A 2 -14.56 -60.12 3.17
N CYS A 3 -15.11 -58.94 3.06
CA CYS A 3 -16.48 -58.53 3.03
C CYS A 3 -16.55 -56.99 2.93
N SER A 4 -17.17 -56.51 2.03
CA SER A 4 -18.54 -56.01 1.79
C SER A 4 -18.98 -54.74 2.53
N PRO A 5 -19.69 -53.86 1.83
CA PRO A 5 -19.92 -52.50 2.19
C PRO A 5 -21.26 -52.26 2.87
N THR A 6 -21.34 -51.25 3.67
CA THR A 6 -22.58 -50.82 4.30
C THR A 6 -23.18 -49.59 3.64
N PHE A 7 -24.41 -49.78 3.30
CA PHE A 7 -25.33 -48.92 2.54
C PHE A 7 -25.82 -47.70 3.37
N HIS A 8 -25.92 -46.62 2.63
CA HIS A 8 -26.52 -45.45 3.07
C HIS A 8 -27.93 -45.33 3.00
N ARG A 9 -28.64 -44.64 3.81
CA ARG A 9 -30.01 -44.14 3.68
C ARG A 9 -30.04 -42.72 3.21
N PHE A 10 -30.64 -42.56 2.03
CA PHE A 10 -31.22 -41.30 1.57
C PHE A 10 -32.47 -40.97 2.36
N ILE A 11 -32.62 -39.73 2.78
CA ILE A 11 -33.87 -39.21 3.29
C ILE A 11 -34.34 -38.11 2.32
N PRO A 12 -35.59 -38.21 1.80
CA PRO A 12 -36.09 -37.27 0.81
C PRO A 12 -36.62 -36.00 1.45
N MET A 13 -36.42 -34.91 0.73
CA MET A 13 -37.04 -33.61 0.95
C MET A 13 -38.54 -33.66 0.86
N THR A 14 -39.22 -33.19 1.86
CA THR A 14 -40.65 -32.84 1.76
C THR A 14 -40.81 -31.33 1.70
N SER A 15 -41.35 -30.94 0.57
CA SER A 15 -41.88 -29.62 0.27
C SER A 15 -43.09 -29.30 1.15
N THR A 16 -43.09 -28.17 1.80
CA THR A 16 -44.29 -27.65 2.41
C THR A 16 -44.58 -26.24 1.88
N ARG A 17 -45.45 -26.23 0.89
CA ARG A 17 -46.19 -25.04 0.46
C ARG A 17 -47.14 -24.66 1.58
N ILE A 18 -47.12 -23.46 2.04
CA ILE A 18 -48.21 -22.87 2.78
C ILE A 18 -48.70 -21.61 2.07
N GLN A 19 -49.97 -21.70 1.81
CA GLN A 19 -50.77 -20.81 1.00
C GLN A 19 -51.00 -19.42 1.57
N LEU A 20 -51.20 -18.52 0.61
CA LEU A 20 -51.86 -17.22 0.80
C LEU A 20 -53.23 -17.35 1.48
N LYS A 21 -53.51 -16.44 2.35
CA LYS A 21 -54.87 -15.96 2.56
C LYS A 21 -54.90 -14.45 2.67
N GLN A 22 -55.57 -13.86 1.69
CA GLN A 22 -56.13 -12.52 1.68
C GLN A 22 -57.14 -12.35 2.79
N LEU A 23 -57.34 -11.15 3.23
CA LEU A 23 -58.55 -10.50 3.79
C LEU A 23 -58.04 -9.23 4.51
N HIS A 24 -58.50 -8.05 4.44
CA HIS A 24 -59.76 -7.49 3.99
C HIS A 24 -59.61 -5.98 3.89
N GLN A 25 -60.18 -5.41 2.87
CA GLN A 25 -60.41 -3.98 2.75
C GLN A 25 -61.47 -3.54 3.76
N SER A 26 -61.31 -2.41 4.36
CA SER A 26 -62.46 -1.55 4.69
C SER A 26 -62.08 -0.09 4.80
N ASN A 27 -62.72 0.65 3.99
CA ASN A 27 -62.86 2.08 3.89
C ASN A 27 -63.07 2.81 5.22
N PHE A 28 -62.48 3.98 5.36
CA PHE A 28 -63.23 5.10 5.94
C PHE A 28 -62.87 6.41 5.23
N LYS A 29 -63.86 6.96 4.59
CA LYS A 29 -63.92 8.31 4.04
C LYS A 29 -64.35 9.30 5.15
N ALA A 30 -63.97 10.52 4.92
CA ALA A 30 -64.49 11.80 5.43
C ALA A 30 -63.72 12.34 6.67
N ALA A 31 -63.21 13.55 6.64
CA ALA A 31 -63.92 14.79 6.50
C ALA A 31 -62.97 15.95 6.20
N LEU A 32 -63.42 16.76 5.29
CA LEU A 32 -62.96 18.09 4.92
C LEU A 32 -63.24 19.09 6.05
N MET A 33 -62.24 19.78 6.56
CA MET A 33 -62.44 21.13 7.13
C MET A 33 -61.17 21.96 6.91
N ALA A 34 -61.35 23.00 6.16
CA ALA A 34 -60.41 24.04 5.93
C ALA A 34 -60.08 24.82 7.22
N SER A 35 -58.84 25.05 7.51
CA SER A 35 -58.43 26.15 8.35
C SER A 35 -57.18 26.78 7.75
N THR A 36 -57.37 27.95 7.20
CA THR A 36 -56.35 28.85 6.71
C THR A 36 -55.55 29.38 7.87
N MET A 37 -54.36 28.85 8.05
CA MET A 37 -53.31 29.51 8.85
C MET A 37 -52.12 29.79 7.99
N SER A 38 -51.96 31.08 7.71
CA SER A 38 -50.84 31.67 7.01
C SER A 38 -49.57 31.45 7.83
N LEU A 39 -48.78 30.41 7.48
CA LEU A 39 -47.47 30.22 8.07
C LEU A 39 -46.44 30.92 7.17
N ARG A 40 -45.95 32.06 7.61
CA ARG A 40 -44.80 32.70 7.02
C ARG A 40 -43.62 31.76 7.13
N ILE A 41 -43.24 31.16 6.01
CA ILE A 41 -41.99 30.42 5.90
C ILE A 41 -40.85 31.45 5.86
N LEU A 42 -40.21 31.64 7.00
CA LEU A 42 -38.88 32.22 7.04
C LEU A 42 -37.96 31.25 6.32
N ALA A 43 -37.66 31.56 5.07
CA ALA A 43 -36.57 30.89 4.36
C ALA A 43 -35.24 31.27 5.02
N ALA A 44 -34.80 30.45 5.96
CA ALA A 44 -33.42 30.50 6.40
C ALA A 44 -32.53 30.07 5.22
N ASN A 45 -31.97 31.06 4.55
CA ASN A 45 -30.86 30.88 3.63
C ASN A 45 -29.67 30.34 4.42
N ALA A 46 -29.65 29.04 4.65
CA ALA A 46 -28.42 28.37 5.02
C ALA A 46 -27.52 28.42 3.78
N SER A 47 -26.64 29.40 3.75
CA SER A 47 -25.54 29.42 2.81
C SER A 47 -24.73 28.15 3.02
N ARG A 48 -24.99 27.14 2.18
CA ARG A 48 -24.10 26.00 2.05
C ARG A 48 -22.78 26.54 1.54
N ALA A 49 -21.84 26.77 2.47
CA ALA A 49 -20.46 26.95 2.09
C ALA A 49 -20.07 25.81 1.16
N PRO A 50 -19.49 26.09 -0.01
CA PRO A 50 -19.01 25.02 -0.87
C PRO A 50 -18.00 24.23 -0.03
N ARG A 51 -18.34 22.96 0.25
CA ARG A 51 -17.32 22.02 0.73
C ARG A 51 -16.36 21.87 -0.43
N ASN A 52 -15.28 22.60 -0.38
CA ASN A 52 -14.14 22.35 -1.22
C ASN A 52 -13.72 20.91 -0.91
N PHE A 53 -14.14 19.98 -1.74
CA PHE A 53 -13.47 18.70 -1.85
C PHE A 53 -12.10 19.03 -2.42
N HIS A 54 -11.15 19.28 -1.54
CA HIS A 54 -9.78 19.10 -1.88
C HIS A 54 -9.59 17.59 -2.06
N SER A 55 -9.97 17.09 -3.21
CA SER A 55 -9.34 15.92 -3.77
C SER A 55 -7.91 16.40 -4.07
N SER A 56 -7.06 16.37 -3.06
CA SER A 56 -5.64 16.34 -3.32
C SER A 56 -5.45 15.02 -4.07
N ALA A 57 -5.35 15.09 -5.41
CA ALA A 57 -4.71 14.03 -6.15
C ALA A 57 -3.43 13.79 -5.37
N ARG A 58 -3.28 12.61 -4.76
CA ARG A 58 -2.07 12.25 -4.05
C ARG A 58 -0.97 12.38 -5.08
N ALA A 59 -0.22 13.44 -5.00
CA ALA A 59 0.92 13.61 -5.87
C ALA A 59 2.01 12.68 -5.33
N PHE A 60 2.66 11.94 -6.23
CA PHE A 60 3.86 11.20 -5.88
C PHE A 60 4.79 12.07 -5.03
N VAL A 61 5.56 11.41 -4.16
CA VAL A 61 6.63 12.07 -3.43
C VAL A 61 7.48 12.93 -4.36
N LYS A 62 7.75 14.17 -3.97
CA LYS A 62 8.47 15.16 -4.77
C LYS A 62 9.62 15.78 -3.99
N VAL A 63 10.50 16.44 -4.71
CA VAL A 63 11.60 17.22 -4.11
C VAL A 63 11.03 18.25 -3.13
N GLY A 64 11.59 18.31 -1.94
CA GLY A 64 11.17 19.15 -0.83
C GLY A 64 10.24 18.47 0.18
N ASP A 65 9.61 17.36 -0.17
CA ASP A 65 8.76 16.62 0.75
C ASP A 65 9.59 15.98 1.86
N LYS A 66 9.00 15.84 3.04
CA LYS A 66 9.63 15.12 4.15
C LYS A 66 9.38 13.63 4.01
N ILE A 67 10.35 12.83 4.40
CA ILE A 67 10.14 11.38 4.54
C ILE A 67 9.14 11.14 5.67
N PRO A 68 8.05 10.40 5.42
CA PRO A 68 7.03 10.17 6.42
C PRO A 68 7.55 9.27 7.56
N SER A 69 7.25 9.67 8.79
CA SER A 69 7.45 8.84 9.97
C SER A 69 6.24 7.93 10.11
N ILE A 70 6.40 6.66 9.77
CA ILE A 70 5.30 5.68 9.73
C ILE A 70 5.76 4.37 10.33
N GLU A 71 4.94 3.85 11.24
CA GLU A 71 5.10 2.50 11.72
C GLU A 71 4.72 1.48 10.64
N GLY A 72 5.54 0.46 10.44
CA GLY A 72 5.24 -0.62 9.51
C GLY A 72 6.46 -1.18 8.81
N LEU A 73 7.54 -0.41 8.69
CA LEU A 73 8.80 -0.94 8.22
C LEU A 73 9.46 -1.79 9.30
N VAL A 74 10.01 -2.91 8.88
CA VAL A 74 10.68 -3.89 9.75
C VAL A 74 11.99 -4.36 9.11
N GLU A 75 12.98 -4.64 9.96
CA GLU A 75 14.29 -5.12 9.51
C GLU A 75 14.61 -6.46 10.15
N ALA A 76 14.88 -7.45 9.35
CA ALA A 76 15.31 -8.80 9.75
C ALA A 76 14.32 -9.59 10.63
N SER A 77 13.42 -8.93 11.35
CA SER A 77 12.39 -9.58 12.17
C SER A 77 11.21 -8.63 12.38
N PRO A 78 9.98 -9.15 12.64
CA PRO A 78 8.79 -8.31 12.88
C PRO A 78 8.91 -7.42 14.13
N GLY A 79 9.75 -7.79 15.08
CA GLY A 79 9.97 -7.01 16.30
C GLY A 79 10.94 -5.85 16.13
N ASN A 80 11.76 -5.86 15.08
CA ASN A 80 12.70 -4.79 14.81
C ASN A 80 12.08 -3.76 13.85
N LYS A 81 11.35 -2.80 14.43
CA LYS A 81 10.69 -1.72 13.71
C LYS A 81 11.69 -0.64 13.34
N VAL A 82 11.56 -0.10 12.13
CA VAL A 82 12.39 0.98 11.60
C VAL A 82 11.49 2.14 11.19
N ASP A 83 11.84 3.35 11.59
CA ASP A 83 11.19 4.58 11.16
C ASP A 83 12.14 5.38 10.26
N LEU A 84 11.87 5.38 8.95
CA LEU A 84 12.70 6.10 7.99
C LEU A 84 12.61 7.62 8.14
N GLY A 85 11.52 8.16 8.65
CA GLY A 85 11.44 9.58 9.00
C GLY A 85 12.47 9.99 10.05
N GLU A 86 12.66 9.14 11.07
CA GLU A 86 13.68 9.38 12.11
C GLU A 86 15.09 9.01 11.62
N GLU A 87 15.26 7.89 10.91
CA GLU A 87 16.56 7.45 10.39
C GLU A 87 17.21 8.44 9.43
N THR A 88 16.40 9.13 8.63
CA THR A 88 16.87 10.10 7.62
C THR A 88 16.91 11.54 8.10
N LYS A 89 16.51 11.81 9.36
CA LYS A 89 16.37 13.15 9.95
C LYS A 89 17.62 14.01 9.88
N SER A 90 18.78 13.40 9.80
CA SER A 90 20.07 14.09 9.70
C SER A 90 20.99 13.42 8.71
N GLY A 91 21.78 14.23 8.01
CA GLY A 91 22.76 13.78 7.04
C GLY A 91 22.15 13.37 5.71
N ILE A 92 22.94 12.64 4.91
CA ILE A 92 22.55 12.15 3.60
C ILE A 92 22.05 10.71 3.73
N SER A 93 21.00 10.38 3.00
CA SER A 93 20.45 9.02 2.91
C SER A 93 19.93 8.75 1.52
N THR A 94 19.93 7.50 1.11
CA THR A 94 19.32 7.05 -0.14
C THR A 94 18.30 5.95 0.17
N ILE A 95 17.06 6.12 -0.31
CA ILE A 95 15.98 5.13 -0.14
C ILE A 95 15.68 4.54 -1.52
N ILE A 96 15.82 3.23 -1.65
CA ILE A 96 15.64 2.49 -2.89
C ILE A 96 14.42 1.59 -2.74
N GLY A 97 13.39 1.83 -3.54
CA GLY A 97 12.21 0.95 -3.59
C GLY A 97 12.33 -0.07 -4.71
N VAL A 98 11.92 -1.29 -4.42
CA VAL A 98 11.95 -2.39 -5.39
C VAL A 98 10.58 -3.10 -5.45
N PRO A 99 10.16 -3.58 -6.64
CA PRO A 99 8.91 -4.32 -6.81
C PRO A 99 8.81 -5.58 -5.97
N ALA A 100 9.87 -6.37 -5.91
CA ALA A 100 9.91 -7.57 -5.10
C ALA A 100 11.34 -8.04 -4.82
N ALA A 101 11.58 -8.51 -3.60
CA ALA A 101 12.77 -9.29 -3.28
C ALA A 101 12.85 -10.54 -4.17
N PHE A 102 14.05 -10.97 -4.52
CA PHE A 102 14.35 -12.13 -5.40
C PHE A 102 13.83 -12.03 -6.84
N SER A 103 13.18 -10.94 -7.27
CA SER A 103 12.85 -10.78 -8.69
C SER A 103 14.11 -10.49 -9.52
N PRO A 104 14.19 -10.93 -10.80
CA PRO A 104 15.40 -10.88 -11.58
C PRO A 104 16.04 -9.48 -11.67
N ALA A 105 15.31 -8.49 -12.15
CA ALA A 105 15.85 -7.13 -12.31
C ALA A 105 16.32 -6.52 -10.98
N CYS A 106 15.61 -6.82 -9.86
CA CYS A 106 16.01 -6.33 -8.55
C CYS A 106 17.28 -7.00 -8.03
N SER A 107 17.44 -8.31 -8.32
CA SER A 107 18.50 -9.14 -7.75
C SER A 107 19.76 -9.23 -8.62
N GLU A 108 19.62 -9.10 -9.94
CA GLU A 108 20.72 -9.28 -10.87
C GLU A 108 21.35 -7.95 -11.31
N SER A 109 20.60 -6.85 -11.26
CA SER A 109 21.05 -5.57 -11.79
C SER A 109 20.89 -4.42 -10.81
N HIS A 110 19.67 -4.15 -10.32
CA HIS A 110 19.38 -2.93 -9.58
C HIS A 110 20.17 -2.82 -8.28
N ILE A 111 19.99 -3.73 -7.34
CA ILE A 111 20.66 -3.67 -6.04
C ILE A 111 22.15 -4.01 -6.15
N PRO A 112 22.59 -5.01 -6.96
CA PRO A 112 24.02 -5.20 -7.21
C PRO A 112 24.72 -3.98 -7.82
N GLY A 113 24.02 -3.19 -8.67
CA GLY A 113 24.52 -1.93 -9.18
C GLY A 113 24.89 -0.96 -8.04
N TYR A 114 24.04 -0.81 -7.03
CA TYR A 114 24.34 0.01 -5.85
C TYR A 114 25.45 -0.60 -4.98
N ILE A 115 25.38 -1.90 -4.67
CA ILE A 115 26.37 -2.60 -3.84
C ILE A 115 27.78 -2.40 -4.41
N ASN A 116 27.94 -2.50 -5.72
CA ASN A 116 29.23 -2.42 -6.39
C ASN A 116 29.62 -1.01 -6.86
N HIS A 117 28.76 0.00 -6.60
CA HIS A 117 29.02 1.35 -7.07
C HIS A 117 30.16 2.02 -6.27
N PRO A 118 31.15 2.62 -6.94
CA PRO A 118 32.32 3.21 -6.25
C PRO A 118 31.92 4.36 -5.32
N LYS A 119 30.85 5.07 -5.61
CA LYS A 119 30.35 6.16 -4.78
C LYS A 119 29.32 5.76 -3.74
N LEU A 120 29.08 4.47 -3.50
CA LEU A 120 28.07 4.02 -2.52
C LEU A 120 28.27 4.68 -1.15
N LYS A 121 29.52 4.86 -0.73
CA LYS A 121 29.85 5.50 0.56
C LYS A 121 29.41 6.97 0.63
N GLU A 122 29.29 7.65 -0.51
CA GLU A 122 28.84 9.04 -0.60
C GLU A 122 27.31 9.14 -0.52
N ALA A 123 26.60 8.05 -0.76
CA ALA A 123 25.14 7.96 -0.67
C ALA A 123 24.60 8.10 0.77
N GLY A 124 25.48 8.13 1.76
CA GLY A 124 25.13 8.15 3.17
C GLY A 124 24.54 6.84 3.67
N LYS A 125 23.46 6.90 4.44
CA LYS A 125 22.72 5.70 4.85
C LYS A 125 21.88 5.21 3.67
N VAL A 126 22.02 3.94 3.30
CA VAL A 126 21.27 3.37 2.17
C VAL A 126 20.27 2.33 2.68
N PHE A 127 19.02 2.50 2.29
CA PHE A 127 17.90 1.64 2.65
C PHE A 127 17.26 1.07 1.41
N VAL A 128 17.06 -0.24 1.35
CA VAL A 128 16.27 -0.92 0.34
C VAL A 128 14.92 -1.29 0.95
N VAL A 129 13.84 -0.87 0.34
CA VAL A 129 12.47 -1.11 0.80
C VAL A 129 11.73 -1.99 -0.21
N ALA A 130 11.14 -3.08 0.26
CA ALA A 130 10.30 -3.96 -0.54
C ALA A 130 9.00 -4.28 0.20
N VAL A 131 7.88 -4.38 -0.54
CA VAL A 131 6.61 -4.87 -0.01
C VAL A 131 6.67 -6.39 0.13
N ASN A 132 7.52 -6.82 1.07
CA ASN A 132 7.74 -8.21 1.47
C ASN A 132 7.83 -8.25 3.00
N ASP A 133 7.73 -9.45 3.56
CA ASP A 133 7.96 -9.66 4.99
C ASP A 133 9.45 -9.56 5.36
N PRO A 134 9.79 -9.37 6.65
CA PRO A 134 11.18 -9.15 7.08
C PRO A 134 12.08 -10.38 6.92
N PHE A 135 11.53 -11.58 6.88
CA PHE A 135 12.32 -12.80 6.73
C PHE A 135 12.81 -12.92 5.28
N VAL A 136 11.93 -12.59 4.33
CA VAL A 136 12.26 -12.57 2.89
C VAL A 136 13.29 -11.47 2.60
N THR A 137 13.08 -10.25 3.09
CA THR A 137 14.03 -9.14 2.84
C THR A 137 15.39 -9.40 3.48
N LYS A 138 15.42 -10.00 4.69
CA LYS A 138 16.66 -10.42 5.33
C LYS A 138 17.42 -11.47 4.51
N ALA A 139 16.74 -12.55 4.12
CA ALA A 139 17.35 -13.62 3.34
C ALA A 139 17.86 -13.10 2.00
N TRP A 140 17.09 -12.23 1.37
CA TRP A 140 17.49 -11.60 0.12
C TRP A 140 18.72 -10.69 0.29
N GLY A 141 18.74 -9.84 1.31
CA GLY A 141 19.90 -8.99 1.62
C GLY A 141 21.19 -9.82 1.85
N VAL A 142 21.09 -10.90 2.62
CA VAL A 142 22.21 -11.82 2.83
C VAL A 142 22.66 -12.50 1.53
N SER A 143 21.74 -12.80 0.62
CA SER A 143 22.10 -13.40 -0.67
C SER A 143 22.86 -12.44 -1.60
N LEU A 144 22.56 -11.13 -1.51
CA LEU A 144 23.18 -10.09 -2.33
C LEU A 144 24.49 -9.55 -1.72
N ASP A 145 24.56 -9.41 -0.41
CA ASP A 145 25.71 -8.94 0.35
C ASP A 145 25.95 -9.85 1.57
N PRO A 146 26.54 -11.03 1.36
CA PRO A 146 26.73 -12.02 2.43
C PRO A 146 27.58 -11.52 3.60
N THR A 147 28.45 -10.57 3.34
CA THR A 147 29.37 -9.99 4.35
C THR A 147 28.81 -8.74 5.02
N GLY A 148 27.73 -8.15 4.48
CA GLY A 148 27.19 -6.88 4.92
C GLY A 148 28.13 -5.69 4.67
N SER A 149 29.13 -5.86 3.80
CA SER A 149 30.18 -4.86 3.57
C SER A 149 29.70 -3.60 2.87
N SER A 150 28.58 -3.67 2.15
CA SER A 150 27.97 -2.50 1.53
C SER A 150 27.37 -1.52 2.55
N GLY A 151 26.97 -2.00 3.73
CA GLY A 151 26.25 -1.22 4.72
C GLY A 151 24.81 -0.91 4.33
N ILE A 152 24.29 -1.50 3.25
CA ILE A 152 22.89 -1.34 2.82
C ILE A 152 21.97 -2.10 3.78
N ARG A 153 20.92 -1.43 4.23
CA ARG A 153 19.89 -2.02 5.10
C ARG A 153 18.68 -2.45 4.28
N PHE A 154 18.22 -3.67 4.49
CA PHE A 154 17.10 -4.26 3.76
C PHE A 154 15.85 -4.30 4.63
N LEU A 155 14.84 -3.50 4.26
CA LEU A 155 13.62 -3.31 5.03
C LEU A 155 12.43 -3.97 4.34
N GLY A 156 11.58 -4.61 5.13
CA GLY A 156 10.26 -5.08 4.71
C GLY A 156 9.18 -4.04 5.00
N ASP A 157 8.29 -3.86 4.06
CA ASP A 157 7.04 -3.10 4.19
C ASP A 157 5.84 -4.04 3.99
N PRO A 158 5.61 -5.01 4.91
CA PRO A 158 4.67 -6.11 4.67
C PRO A 158 3.22 -5.65 4.47
N THR A 159 2.89 -4.46 4.91
CA THR A 159 1.56 -3.86 4.79
C THR A 159 1.48 -2.74 3.75
N ALA A 160 2.57 -2.49 3.02
CA ALA A 160 2.73 -1.42 2.04
C ALA A 160 2.48 0.01 2.58
N LYS A 161 2.37 0.20 3.88
CA LYS A 161 2.01 1.50 4.48
C LYS A 161 3.01 2.62 4.16
N PHE A 162 4.29 2.33 4.21
CA PHE A 162 5.32 3.30 3.88
C PHE A 162 5.29 3.63 2.39
N THR A 163 5.19 2.60 1.55
CA THR A 163 5.11 2.75 0.10
C THR A 163 3.85 3.50 -0.34
N GLU A 164 2.70 3.25 0.31
CA GLU A 164 1.45 3.98 0.08
C GLU A 164 1.55 5.45 0.50
N ALA A 165 2.23 5.74 1.61
CA ALA A 165 2.41 7.11 2.07
C ALA A 165 3.26 7.96 1.13
N LEU A 166 4.14 7.34 0.35
CA LEU A 166 4.89 7.97 -0.74
C LEU A 166 4.12 8.04 -2.06
N ASP A 167 2.94 7.41 -2.14
CA ASP A 167 2.15 7.19 -3.36
C ASP A 167 2.94 6.44 -4.46
N LEU A 168 3.76 5.48 -4.02
CA LEU A 168 4.63 4.69 -4.89
C LEU A 168 4.21 3.21 -4.96
N THR A 169 2.94 2.90 -4.68
CA THR A 169 2.38 1.57 -4.89
C THR A 169 1.87 1.40 -6.32
N PHE A 170 1.86 0.15 -6.79
CA PHE A 170 1.14 -0.26 -7.98
C PHE A 170 0.46 -1.60 -7.78
N ASP A 171 -0.54 -1.90 -8.60
CA ASP A 171 -1.21 -3.20 -8.57
C ASP A 171 -0.32 -4.26 -9.23
N GLY A 172 0.33 -5.06 -8.39
CA GLY A 172 1.16 -6.18 -8.78
C GLY A 172 0.45 -7.54 -8.73
N THR A 173 -0.88 -7.56 -8.56
CA THR A 173 -1.65 -8.77 -8.27
C THR A 173 -1.42 -9.88 -9.29
N ALA A 174 -1.37 -9.54 -10.57
CA ALA A 174 -1.19 -10.52 -11.64
C ALA A 174 0.17 -11.25 -11.62
N ILE A 175 1.21 -10.62 -11.05
CA ILE A 175 2.58 -11.16 -11.04
C ILE A 175 3.02 -11.57 -9.64
N PHE A 176 2.68 -10.76 -8.64
CA PHE A 176 3.21 -10.87 -7.29
C PHE A 176 2.14 -11.20 -6.24
N GLY A 177 0.89 -11.36 -6.65
CA GLY A 177 -0.23 -11.73 -5.78
C GLY A 177 -0.80 -10.59 -4.91
N GLY A 178 -0.40 -9.33 -5.16
CA GLY A 178 -0.89 -8.19 -4.42
C GLY A 178 -0.19 -6.88 -4.76
N PRO A 179 -0.49 -5.78 -4.04
CA PRO A 179 0.15 -4.49 -4.26
C PRO A 179 1.67 -4.58 -4.04
N ARG A 180 2.41 -3.82 -4.82
CA ARG A 180 3.88 -3.76 -4.75
C ARG A 180 4.37 -2.33 -4.85
N SER A 181 5.64 -2.13 -4.49
CA SER A 181 6.33 -0.88 -4.70
C SER A 181 6.72 -0.70 -6.15
N LYS A 182 6.54 0.49 -6.69
CA LYS A 182 7.25 0.90 -7.90
C LYS A 182 8.75 0.79 -7.66
N ARG A 183 9.52 0.72 -8.73
CA ARG A 183 10.97 0.87 -8.63
C ARG A 183 11.30 2.34 -8.57
N TYR A 184 12.08 2.74 -7.56
CA TYR A 184 12.49 4.12 -7.40
C TYR A 184 13.81 4.24 -6.62
N ALA A 185 14.41 5.42 -6.69
CA ALA A 185 15.43 5.88 -5.76
C ALA A 185 15.13 7.32 -5.33
N LEU A 186 15.23 7.59 -4.03
CA LEU A 186 15.10 8.90 -3.43
C LEU A 186 16.39 9.26 -2.75
N GLN A 187 16.97 10.41 -3.10
CA GLN A 187 18.02 11.00 -2.30
C GLN A 187 17.41 11.93 -1.26
N VAL A 188 17.85 11.80 -0.03
CA VAL A 188 17.33 12.52 1.12
C VAL A 188 18.46 13.24 1.83
N LYS A 189 18.22 14.49 2.22
CA LYS A 189 19.11 15.28 3.05
C LYS A 189 18.34 15.90 4.19
N ASP A 190 18.77 15.64 5.41
CA ASP A 190 18.15 16.18 6.63
C ASP A 190 16.63 15.98 6.67
N GLY A 191 16.18 14.75 6.35
CA GLY A 191 14.78 14.32 6.34
C GLY A 191 13.95 14.83 5.16
N LYS A 192 14.55 15.53 4.20
CA LYS A 192 13.86 16.06 3.02
C LYS A 192 14.38 15.42 1.74
N VAL A 193 13.47 15.09 0.86
CA VAL A 193 13.78 14.59 -0.47
C VAL A 193 14.46 15.68 -1.29
N VAL A 194 15.63 15.40 -1.83
CA VAL A 194 16.40 16.31 -2.69
C VAL A 194 16.45 15.84 -4.14
N SER A 195 16.22 14.54 -4.39
CA SER A 195 16.14 13.99 -5.75
C SER A 195 15.15 12.82 -5.77
N VAL A 196 14.42 12.68 -6.88
CA VAL A 196 13.39 11.66 -7.10
C VAL A 196 13.61 10.99 -8.43
N HIS A 197 13.78 9.67 -8.42
CA HIS A 197 13.99 8.83 -9.59
C HIS A 197 12.99 7.67 -9.54
N VAL A 198 11.83 7.81 -10.16
CA VAL A 198 10.75 6.79 -10.18
C VAL A 198 10.58 6.25 -11.58
N GLU A 199 10.71 4.94 -11.76
CA GLU A 199 10.53 4.32 -13.07
C GLU A 199 9.09 4.48 -13.57
N PRO A 200 8.91 4.96 -14.81
CA PRO A 200 7.58 5.29 -15.32
C PRO A 200 6.71 4.06 -15.57
N ASP A 201 7.30 2.91 -15.83
CA ASP A 201 6.64 1.62 -16.06
C ASP A 201 6.51 0.75 -14.82
N ASN A 202 6.81 1.30 -13.63
CA ASN A 202 6.80 0.67 -12.30
C ASN A 202 7.93 -0.33 -12.06
N THR A 203 8.39 -1.09 -13.04
CA THR A 203 9.30 -2.23 -12.88
C THR A 203 10.59 -2.14 -13.69
N GLY A 204 10.66 -1.27 -14.69
CA GLY A 204 11.85 -1.01 -15.48
C GLY A 204 13.05 -0.57 -14.65
N LEU A 205 14.21 -0.53 -15.26
CA LEU A 205 15.44 -0.09 -14.62
C LEU A 205 16.21 0.82 -15.58
N ASP A 206 16.11 2.11 -15.36
CA ASP A 206 16.79 3.14 -16.12
C ASP A 206 17.18 4.31 -15.20
N ILE A 207 16.18 5.14 -14.82
CA ILE A 207 16.43 6.39 -14.09
C ILE A 207 16.77 6.16 -12.60
N SER A 208 16.37 5.02 -12.04
CA SER A 208 16.66 4.63 -10.66
C SER A 208 17.93 3.79 -10.52
N ALA A 209 18.63 3.53 -11.62
CA ALA A 209 19.91 2.80 -11.60
C ALA A 209 20.99 3.59 -10.85
N ALA A 210 21.92 2.87 -10.20
CA ALA A 210 22.95 3.48 -9.37
C ALA A 210 23.80 4.53 -10.09
N GLU A 211 24.11 4.31 -11.37
CA GLU A 211 24.89 5.19 -12.22
C GLU A 211 24.23 6.55 -12.48
N LYS A 212 22.89 6.62 -12.31
CA LYS A 212 22.12 7.87 -12.50
C LYS A 212 21.76 8.56 -11.19
N VAL A 213 21.87 7.83 -10.08
CA VAL A 213 21.51 8.33 -8.75
C VAL A 213 22.75 8.75 -7.97
N LEU A 214 23.87 8.03 -8.09
CA LEU A 214 25.15 8.26 -7.39
C LEU A 214 26.19 8.85 -8.32
#